data_d9de008e404e6962541fc2b70547662c
#
_entry.id   d9de008e404e6962541fc2b70547662c
#
_cell.length_a   1.000
_cell.length_b   1.000
_cell.length_c   1.000
_cell.angle_alpha   90.00
_cell.angle_beta   90.00
_cell.angle_gamma   90.00
#
_symmetry.space_group_name_H-M   'P 1'
#
loop_
_entity.id
_entity.type
_entity.pdbx_description
1 polymer ?
#
loop_
_entity_poly.entity_id
_entity_poly.type
_entity_poly.pdbx_seq_one_letter_code
_entity_poly.pdbx_strand_id
1 'polypeptide(L)'
;MEEFKRIGYKNSFSTWVLLIGCIISLLLMIVALVEKPGNFIIFAVFCLLLSIIFFASFIFEKKRPNVVVFLSNKSVKIWNRLKWKVILFDDIDYVDYKLNVFHKAEAIFWGVGSLIIENKTQKFVIRNIEGVRDCYETIIEAIKEYKNTEEKER
;
A
#
# COMPACT_ATOMS: atom_id res chain seq x y z
N MET A 1 -26.08 8.17 -8.98
CA MET A 1 -24.93 7.25 -8.70
C MET A 1 -23.68 8.12 -8.59
N GLU A 2 -22.97 8.06 -7.47
CA GLU A 2 -21.69 8.78 -7.37
C GLU A 2 -20.68 8.14 -8.33
N GLU A 3 -20.09 8.96 -9.19
CA GLU A 3 -19.09 8.50 -10.13
C GLU A 3 -17.71 8.56 -9.44
N PHE A 4 -17.06 7.41 -9.31
CA PHE A 4 -15.76 7.29 -8.65
C PHE A 4 -14.61 7.23 -9.67
N LYS A 5 -13.77 8.23 -9.70
CA LYS A 5 -12.53 8.27 -10.48
C LYS A 5 -11.42 7.48 -9.78
N ARG A 6 -10.69 6.66 -10.52
CA ARG A 6 -9.52 5.89 -10.03
C ARG A 6 -8.30 6.81 -9.97
N ILE A 7 -7.68 6.94 -8.81
CA ILE A 7 -6.53 7.86 -8.63
C ILE A 7 -5.32 7.21 -7.97
N GLY A 8 -5.48 6.16 -7.18
CA GLY A 8 -4.37 5.50 -6.50
C GLY A 8 -4.26 4.03 -6.88
N TYR A 9 -3.09 3.64 -7.37
CA TYR A 9 -2.80 2.28 -7.82
C TYR A 9 -1.83 1.60 -6.87
N LYS A 10 -2.00 0.29 -6.70
CA LYS A 10 -1.09 -0.55 -5.95
C LYS A 10 0.20 -0.76 -6.75
N ASN A 11 1.35 -0.61 -6.11
CA ASN A 11 2.60 -1.03 -6.73
C ASN A 11 2.69 -2.57 -6.79
N SER A 12 2.71 -3.10 -8.00
CA SER A 12 2.78 -4.55 -8.24
C SER A 12 4.18 -5.13 -8.03
N PHE A 13 5.23 -4.31 -8.08
CA PHE A 13 6.62 -4.74 -7.91
C PHE A 13 6.85 -5.36 -6.53
N SER A 14 6.27 -4.79 -5.47
CA SER A 14 6.38 -5.34 -4.11
C SER A 14 5.86 -6.78 -4.01
N THR A 15 4.84 -7.14 -4.77
CA THR A 15 4.28 -8.49 -4.81
C THR A 15 5.28 -9.50 -5.41
N TRP A 16 6.00 -9.11 -6.46
CA TRP A 16 7.02 -9.96 -7.08
C TRP A 16 8.25 -10.15 -6.17
N VAL A 17 8.68 -9.09 -5.48
CA VAL A 17 9.79 -9.16 -4.51
C VAL A 17 9.48 -10.17 -3.40
N LEU A 18 8.25 -10.18 -2.88
CA LEU A 18 7.83 -11.16 -1.86
C LEU A 18 7.87 -12.60 -2.39
N LEU A 19 7.42 -12.82 -3.62
CA LEU A 19 7.47 -14.15 -4.25
C LEU A 19 8.91 -14.63 -4.44
N ILE A 20 9.78 -13.76 -4.97
CA ILE A 20 11.21 -14.08 -5.17
C ILE A 20 11.88 -14.37 -3.81
N GLY A 21 11.60 -13.56 -2.78
CA GLY A 21 12.11 -13.79 -1.43
C GLY A 21 11.70 -15.15 -0.86
N CYS A 22 10.45 -15.57 -1.11
CA CYS A 22 9.97 -16.90 -0.73
C CYS A 22 10.75 -18.01 -1.43
N ILE A 23 10.94 -17.92 -2.74
CA ILE A 23 11.66 -18.90 -3.55
C ILE A 23 13.13 -19.02 -3.09
N ILE A 24 13.81 -17.89 -2.90
CA ILE A 24 15.21 -17.86 -2.44
C ILE A 24 15.33 -18.50 -1.06
N SER A 25 14.42 -18.18 -0.12
CA SER A 25 14.45 -18.77 1.23
C SER A 25 14.29 -20.28 1.20
N LEU A 26 13.40 -20.81 0.33
CA LEU A 26 13.20 -22.25 0.16
C LEU A 26 14.45 -22.93 -0.44
N LEU A 27 15.08 -22.32 -1.44
CA LEU A 27 16.31 -22.84 -2.04
C LEU A 27 17.44 -22.90 -1.02
N LEU A 28 17.63 -21.84 -0.21
CA LEU A 28 18.63 -21.82 0.85
C LEU A 28 18.36 -22.88 1.92
N MET A 29 17.10 -23.14 2.26
CA MET A 29 16.72 -24.24 3.16
C MET A 29 17.14 -25.61 2.60
N ILE A 30 16.86 -25.87 1.31
CA ILE A 30 17.21 -27.13 0.66
C ILE A 30 18.74 -27.33 0.65
N VAL A 31 19.51 -26.31 0.26
CA VAL A 31 20.97 -26.35 0.26
C VAL A 31 21.52 -26.67 1.66
N ALA A 32 20.99 -25.98 2.70
CA ALA A 32 21.41 -26.22 4.08
C ALA A 32 21.17 -27.68 4.55
N LEU A 33 20.08 -28.32 4.11
CA LEU A 33 19.77 -29.70 4.47
C LEU A 33 20.61 -30.72 3.73
N VAL A 34 21.00 -30.40 2.49
CA VAL A 34 21.79 -31.31 1.65
C VAL A 34 23.26 -31.30 2.05
N GLU A 35 23.86 -30.12 2.31
CA GLU A 35 25.31 -30.05 2.54
C GLU A 35 25.76 -30.59 3.91
N LYS A 36 25.07 -30.25 5.00
CA LYS A 36 25.46 -30.69 6.36
C LYS A 36 24.25 -30.77 7.31
N PRO A 37 23.46 -31.82 7.25
CA PRO A 37 22.18 -31.92 7.94
C PRO A 37 22.27 -31.77 9.48
N GLY A 38 23.39 -32.09 10.12
CA GLY A 38 23.54 -31.97 11.58
C GLY A 38 23.78 -30.54 12.08
N ASN A 39 24.59 -29.75 11.37
CA ASN A 39 25.05 -28.42 11.82
C ASN A 39 24.19 -27.30 11.31
N PHE A 40 23.39 -27.49 10.26
CA PHE A 40 22.61 -26.46 9.60
C PHE A 40 21.11 -26.54 9.85
N ILE A 41 20.64 -27.43 10.76
CA ILE A 41 19.20 -27.56 11.07
C ILE A 41 18.60 -26.22 11.54
N ILE A 42 19.30 -25.49 12.42
CA ILE A 42 18.81 -24.19 12.93
C ILE A 42 18.66 -23.19 11.78
N PHE A 43 19.64 -23.15 10.87
CA PHE A 43 19.58 -22.30 9.68
C PHE A 43 18.44 -22.69 8.74
N ALA A 44 18.24 -23.98 8.52
CA ALA A 44 17.14 -24.49 7.69
C ALA A 44 15.77 -24.11 8.28
N VAL A 45 15.59 -24.26 9.60
CA VAL A 45 14.36 -23.81 10.30
C VAL A 45 14.15 -22.32 10.16
N PHE A 46 15.19 -21.51 10.28
CA PHE A 46 15.10 -20.06 10.07
C PHE A 46 14.67 -19.71 8.63
N CYS A 47 15.26 -20.34 7.62
CA CYS A 47 14.86 -20.15 6.21
C CYS A 47 13.41 -20.58 5.96
N LEU A 48 12.94 -21.65 6.60
CA LEU A 48 11.56 -22.10 6.52
C LEU A 48 10.61 -21.05 7.09
N LEU A 49 10.91 -20.50 8.27
CA LEU A 49 10.10 -19.44 8.90
C LEU A 49 10.04 -18.18 8.03
N LEU A 50 11.17 -17.75 7.47
CA LEU A 50 11.22 -16.64 6.53
C LEU A 50 10.35 -16.90 5.29
N SER A 51 10.42 -18.10 4.73
CA SER A 51 9.58 -18.47 3.58
C SER A 51 8.09 -18.38 3.90
N ILE A 52 7.66 -18.85 5.07
CA ILE A 52 6.27 -18.75 5.52
C ILE A 52 5.83 -17.29 5.63
N ILE A 53 6.68 -16.41 6.21
CA ILE A 53 6.40 -14.99 6.35
C ILE A 53 6.27 -14.32 4.97
N PHE A 54 7.19 -14.57 4.05
CA PHE A 54 7.12 -14.03 2.69
C PHE A 54 5.89 -14.52 1.94
N PHE A 55 5.55 -15.81 2.06
CA PHE A 55 4.37 -16.38 1.42
C PHE A 55 3.06 -15.81 1.96
N ALA A 56 2.94 -15.69 3.27
CA ALA A 56 1.78 -15.05 3.90
C ALA A 56 1.64 -13.59 3.43
N SER A 57 2.73 -12.82 3.43
CA SER A 57 2.76 -11.44 2.96
C SER A 57 2.37 -11.33 1.48
N PHE A 58 2.85 -12.27 0.63
CA PHE A 58 2.47 -12.35 -0.78
C PHE A 58 0.96 -12.57 -0.95
N ILE A 59 0.35 -13.50 -0.19
CA ILE A 59 -1.08 -13.75 -0.25
C ILE A 59 -1.88 -12.49 0.14
N PHE A 60 -1.46 -11.79 1.21
CA PHE A 60 -2.10 -10.54 1.63
C PHE A 60 -2.01 -9.46 0.54
N GLU A 61 -0.82 -9.27 -0.04
CA GLU A 61 -0.67 -8.31 -1.14
C GLU A 61 -1.43 -8.71 -2.39
N LYS A 62 -1.55 -9.99 -2.71
CA LYS A 62 -2.31 -10.46 -3.87
C LYS A 62 -3.82 -10.26 -3.71
N LYS A 63 -4.35 -10.36 -2.49
CA LYS A 63 -5.76 -10.08 -2.17
C LYS A 63 -6.11 -8.58 -2.24
N ARG A 64 -5.12 -7.72 -2.23
CA ARG A 64 -5.31 -6.27 -2.30
C ARG A 64 -5.70 -5.87 -3.74
N PRO A 65 -6.73 -5.04 -3.94
CA PRO A 65 -7.14 -4.61 -5.27
C PRO A 65 -6.06 -3.77 -5.95
N ASN A 66 -6.02 -3.78 -7.28
CA ASN A 66 -5.06 -2.98 -8.06
C ASN A 66 -5.28 -1.48 -7.88
N VAL A 67 -6.53 -1.05 -7.75
CA VAL A 67 -6.87 0.34 -7.41
C VAL A 67 -7.19 0.38 -5.93
N VAL A 68 -6.51 1.22 -5.19
CA VAL A 68 -6.63 1.32 -3.72
C VAL A 68 -7.23 2.63 -3.25
N VAL A 69 -7.31 3.63 -4.15
CA VAL A 69 -7.92 4.93 -3.88
C VAL A 69 -8.82 5.34 -5.05
N PHE A 70 -10.04 5.70 -4.73
CA PHE A 70 -11.00 6.29 -5.64
C PHE A 70 -11.44 7.65 -5.11
N LEU A 71 -11.69 8.57 -6.01
CA LEU A 71 -12.14 9.91 -5.73
C LEU A 71 -13.55 10.12 -6.29
N SER A 72 -14.44 10.72 -5.51
CA SER A 72 -15.73 11.26 -5.91
C SER A 72 -15.76 12.76 -5.66
N ASN A 73 -16.83 13.44 -6.09
CA ASN A 73 -17.00 14.89 -5.89
C ASN A 73 -17.14 15.31 -4.42
N LYS A 74 -17.46 14.37 -3.51
CA LYS A 74 -17.72 14.64 -2.09
C LYS A 74 -16.96 13.73 -1.13
N SER A 75 -16.24 12.73 -1.65
CA SER A 75 -15.65 11.69 -0.83
C SER A 75 -14.44 11.03 -1.45
N VAL A 76 -13.60 10.46 -0.60
CA VAL A 76 -12.50 9.55 -0.97
C VAL A 76 -12.84 8.15 -0.51
N LYS A 77 -12.76 7.17 -1.41
CA LYS A 77 -12.91 5.75 -1.07
C LYS A 77 -11.55 5.09 -1.08
N ILE A 78 -11.16 4.52 0.04
CA ILE A 78 -9.85 3.92 0.26
C ILE A 78 -9.93 2.44 0.63
N TRP A 79 -8.93 1.66 0.20
CA TRP A 79 -8.73 0.28 0.65
C TRP A 79 -7.86 0.25 1.89
N ASN A 80 -8.44 -0.08 3.05
CA ASN A 80 -7.72 -0.17 4.31
C ASN A 80 -8.08 -1.45 5.06
N ARG A 81 -7.07 -2.20 5.52
CA ARG A 81 -7.22 -3.43 6.31
C ARG A 81 -8.26 -4.40 5.74
N LEU A 82 -8.13 -4.73 4.45
CA LEU A 82 -9.00 -5.68 3.70
C LEU A 82 -10.45 -5.23 3.52
N LYS A 83 -10.76 -3.95 3.72
CA LYS A 83 -12.09 -3.37 3.54
C LYS A 83 -12.02 -2.04 2.81
N TRP A 84 -13.07 -1.75 2.06
CA TRP A 84 -13.29 -0.42 1.52
C TRP A 84 -13.86 0.50 2.61
N LYS A 85 -13.32 1.70 2.69
CA LYS A 85 -13.85 2.78 3.53
C LYS A 85 -14.09 4.00 2.67
N VAL A 86 -15.22 4.67 2.90
CA VAL A 86 -15.54 5.96 2.30
C VAL A 86 -15.37 7.01 3.38
N ILE A 87 -14.69 8.10 3.05
CA ILE A 87 -14.43 9.24 3.93
C ILE A 87 -14.96 10.47 3.20
N LEU A 88 -15.90 11.18 3.80
CA LEU A 88 -16.43 12.43 3.26
C LEU A 88 -15.38 13.53 3.39
N PHE A 89 -15.38 14.49 2.48
CA PHE A 89 -14.42 15.61 2.51
C PHE A 89 -14.58 16.46 3.77
N ASP A 90 -15.79 16.59 4.31
CA ASP A 90 -16.08 17.32 5.55
C ASP A 90 -15.47 16.66 6.80
N ASP A 91 -15.22 15.36 6.74
CA ASP A 91 -14.62 14.60 7.83
C ASP A 91 -13.09 14.55 7.75
N ILE A 92 -12.49 15.06 6.65
CA ILE A 92 -11.04 15.05 6.47
C ILE A 92 -10.42 16.27 7.14
N ASP A 93 -9.63 16.04 8.17
CA ASP A 93 -8.87 17.09 8.85
C ASP A 93 -7.51 17.30 8.18
N TYR A 94 -6.86 16.21 7.75
CA TYR A 94 -5.50 16.27 7.24
C TYR A 94 -5.23 15.18 6.20
N VAL A 95 -4.52 15.55 5.13
CA VAL A 95 -4.00 14.61 4.13
C VAL A 95 -2.51 14.87 3.97
N ASP A 96 -1.73 13.80 3.92
CA ASP A 96 -0.27 13.84 3.71
C ASP A 96 0.19 12.60 2.94
N TYR A 97 1.41 12.63 2.45
CA TYR A 97 2.05 11.47 1.84
C TYR A 97 3.48 11.30 2.32
N LYS A 98 3.96 10.06 2.33
CA LYS A 98 5.36 9.73 2.63
C LYS A 98 5.90 8.83 1.54
N LEU A 99 7.02 9.23 0.93
CA LEU A 99 7.76 8.35 0.02
C LEU A 99 8.41 7.21 0.79
N ASN A 100 8.48 6.04 0.17
CA ASN A 100 9.05 4.87 0.81
C ASN A 100 10.58 4.93 0.81
N VAL A 101 11.18 5.30 1.95
CA VAL A 101 12.62 5.53 2.08
C VAL A 101 13.46 4.25 1.90
N PHE A 102 12.89 3.08 2.23
CA PHE A 102 13.57 1.79 2.08
C PHE A 102 13.76 1.35 0.62
N HIS A 103 12.94 1.86 -0.29
CA HIS A 103 13.01 1.62 -1.72
C HIS A 103 13.33 2.92 -2.47
N LYS A 104 14.48 3.53 -2.16
CA LYS A 104 14.89 4.82 -2.77
C LYS A 104 14.78 4.82 -4.29
N ALA A 105 15.19 3.75 -4.95
CA ALA A 105 15.06 3.64 -6.40
C ALA A 105 13.59 3.66 -6.86
N GLU A 106 12.71 2.89 -6.23
CA GLU A 106 11.27 2.87 -6.53
C GLU A 106 10.60 4.21 -6.21
N ALA A 107 10.99 4.86 -5.11
CA ALA A 107 10.47 6.18 -4.75
C ALA A 107 10.85 7.25 -5.77
N ILE A 108 12.07 7.17 -6.33
CA ILE A 108 12.58 8.13 -7.34
C ILE A 108 11.94 7.88 -8.71
N PHE A 109 11.85 6.62 -9.16
CA PHE A 109 11.38 6.30 -10.51
C PHE A 109 9.86 6.18 -10.64
N TRP A 110 9.17 5.67 -9.60
CA TRP A 110 7.72 5.42 -9.66
C TRP A 110 6.91 6.16 -8.60
N GLY A 111 7.57 7.01 -7.78
CA GLY A 111 6.88 7.79 -6.75
C GLY A 111 6.12 6.91 -5.74
N VAL A 112 6.66 5.71 -5.42
CA VAL A 112 5.99 4.78 -4.50
C VAL A 112 6.05 5.27 -3.06
N GLY A 113 4.90 5.26 -2.42
CA GLY A 113 4.82 5.76 -1.06
C GLY A 113 3.56 5.34 -0.31
N SER A 114 3.28 6.06 0.75
CA SER A 114 2.10 5.89 1.59
C SER A 114 1.29 7.17 1.62
N LEU A 115 0.00 7.07 1.38
CA LEU A 115 -0.97 8.15 1.57
C LEU A 115 -1.50 8.07 3.00
N ILE A 116 -1.58 9.21 3.66
CA ILE A 116 -2.06 9.36 5.02
C ILE A 116 -3.30 10.26 4.97
N ILE A 117 -4.43 9.79 5.48
CA ILE A 117 -5.64 10.57 5.63
C ILE A 117 -6.05 10.48 7.10
N GLU A 118 -6.20 11.62 7.72
CA GLU A 118 -6.67 11.74 9.10
C GLU A 118 -8.05 12.39 9.14
N ASN A 119 -8.92 11.82 9.93
CA ASN A 119 -10.18 12.42 10.33
C ASN A 119 -10.21 12.56 11.87
N LYS A 120 -11.21 13.23 12.42
CA LYS A 120 -11.37 13.49 13.86
C LYS A 120 -11.21 12.26 14.76
N THR A 121 -11.42 11.07 14.24
CA THR A 121 -11.46 9.84 15.03
C THR A 121 -10.37 8.84 14.67
N GLN A 122 -9.85 8.87 13.46
CA GLN A 122 -8.97 7.80 12.93
C GLN A 122 -7.95 8.33 11.92
N LYS A 123 -6.79 7.66 11.93
CA LYS A 123 -5.74 7.83 10.93
C LYS A 123 -5.70 6.63 10.01
N PHE A 124 -5.80 6.88 8.71
CA PHE A 124 -5.71 5.86 7.65
C PHE A 124 -4.36 5.98 6.96
N VAL A 125 -3.64 4.87 6.86
CA VAL A 125 -2.35 4.79 6.15
C VAL A 125 -2.47 3.74 5.06
N ILE A 126 -2.48 4.20 3.82
CA ILE A 126 -2.54 3.36 2.62
C ILE A 126 -1.12 3.25 2.06
N ARG A 127 -0.50 2.10 2.20
CA ARG A 127 0.90 1.87 1.81
C ARG A 127 1.03 1.40 0.36
N ASN A 128 2.24 1.49 -0.20
CA ASN A 128 2.62 0.97 -1.51
C ASN A 128 1.70 1.48 -2.63
N ILE A 129 1.46 2.79 -2.67
CA ILE A 129 0.77 3.47 -3.76
C ILE A 129 1.81 3.96 -4.76
N GLU A 130 1.62 3.63 -6.03
CA GLU A 130 2.37 4.17 -7.15
C GLU A 130 1.85 5.57 -7.48
N GLY A 131 2.77 6.52 -7.77
CA GLY A 131 2.41 7.93 -7.99
C GLY A 131 1.71 8.57 -6.77
N VAL A 132 2.18 8.27 -5.55
CA VAL A 132 1.51 8.72 -4.33
C VAL A 132 1.40 10.25 -4.24
N ARG A 133 2.36 10.99 -4.81
CA ARG A 133 2.34 12.45 -4.86
C ARG A 133 1.19 12.95 -5.71
N ASP A 134 1.02 12.42 -6.92
CA ASP A 134 -0.04 12.81 -7.84
C ASP A 134 -1.41 12.46 -7.26
N CYS A 135 -1.50 11.29 -6.59
CA CYS A 135 -2.70 10.89 -5.86
C CYS A 135 -3.04 11.89 -4.74
N TYR A 136 -2.05 12.33 -3.97
CA TYR A 136 -2.20 13.35 -2.93
C TYR A 136 -2.64 14.70 -3.50
N GLU A 137 -1.94 15.20 -4.53
CA GLU A 137 -2.26 16.48 -5.18
C GLU A 137 -3.69 16.48 -5.71
N THR A 138 -4.11 15.40 -6.37
CA THR A 138 -5.49 15.23 -6.89
C THR A 138 -6.53 15.28 -5.77
N ILE A 139 -6.26 14.67 -4.60
CA ILE A 139 -7.19 14.71 -3.46
C ILE A 139 -7.29 16.13 -2.89
N ILE A 140 -6.16 16.81 -2.72
CA ILE A 140 -6.14 18.17 -2.18
C ILE A 140 -6.88 19.14 -3.10
N GLU A 141 -6.70 19.03 -4.42
CA GLU A 141 -7.43 19.84 -5.40
C GLU A 141 -8.94 19.59 -5.30
N ALA A 142 -9.37 18.33 -5.25
CA ALA A 142 -10.79 18.01 -5.13
C ALA A 142 -11.41 18.52 -3.82
N ILE A 143 -10.70 18.46 -2.70
CA ILE A 143 -11.18 19.03 -1.42
C ILE A 143 -11.31 20.56 -1.52
N LYS A 144 -10.37 21.24 -2.18
CA LYS A 144 -10.43 22.68 -2.38
C LYS A 144 -11.62 23.07 -3.27
N GLU A 145 -11.82 22.36 -4.38
CA GLU A 145 -12.96 22.59 -5.28
C GLU A 145 -14.30 22.38 -4.57
N TYR A 146 -14.40 21.33 -3.78
CA TYR A 146 -15.60 21.06 -2.99
C TYR A 146 -15.92 22.20 -2.02
N LYS A 147 -14.93 22.65 -1.22
CA LYS A 147 -15.11 23.78 -0.27
C LYS A 147 -15.49 25.09 -0.96
N ASN A 148 -14.85 25.41 -2.10
CA ASN A 148 -15.17 26.60 -2.87
C ASN A 148 -16.61 26.57 -3.45
N THR A 149 -17.12 25.38 -3.76
CA THR A 149 -18.49 25.23 -4.27
C THR A 149 -19.51 25.42 -3.15
N GLU A 150 -19.26 24.88 -1.96
CA GLU A 150 -20.12 25.09 -0.80
C GLU A 150 -20.17 26.56 -0.33
N GLU A 151 -19.04 27.28 -0.41
CA GLU A 151 -19.00 28.71 -0.06
C GLU A 151 -19.82 29.60 -1.04
N LYS A 152 -19.94 29.18 -2.31
CA LYS A 152 -20.74 29.91 -3.31
C LYS A 152 -22.23 29.62 -3.21
N GLU A 153 -22.62 28.51 -2.60
CA GLU A 153 -24.02 28.12 -2.44
C GLU A 153 -24.65 28.68 -1.13
N ARG A 154 -23.82 29.23 -0.24
CA ARG A 154 -24.26 29.92 1.01
C ARG A 154 -24.40 31.39 0.82
#